data_7026de93a653a443a1eee29d990ce86d
#
_entry.id   7026de93a653a443a1eee29d990ce86d
#
_cell.length_a   1.000
_cell.length_b   1.000
_cell.length_c   1.000
_cell.angle_alpha   90.00
_cell.angle_beta   90.00
_cell.angle_gamma   90.00
#
_symmetry.space_group_name_H-M   'P 1'
#
loop_
_entity.id
_entity.type
_entity.pdbx_description
1 polymer ?
#
loop_
_entity_poly.entity_id
_entity_poly.type
_entity_poly.pdbx_seq_one_letter_code
_entity_poly.pdbx_strand_id
1 'polypeptide(L)'
;ANENITWEVGEKINFGVDLQLFHSLDLTFDIFRENRRDIFQEKGTTPTYMGTATTKVYGNLAAMRNQGFELAASYNKQFNKNWFVSFKGTFTYAHNEITQYDESPKYPWQSKIGVSANKNAIYISDGLFIDAADIANHQQQLGAAVIPGDIKYINISRDWYGYDDNLTDTDDWVWAKHPGVPEIVYGFGPSIKWKNLDFSFFFQGVAKTSFMVKDFHPFGDSMLRNVLSWVADERWSPDNQNTNATYPRLSRKTNNNNNKLSSYWERNGAFLKLKNAEIGYTYKNMRLYISGSNLMTFAPFD
;
A
#
# COMPACT_ATOMS: atom_id res chain seq x y z
N ALA A 1 5.88 27.81 24.96
CA ALA A 1 5.46 27.71 23.55
C ALA A 1 6.69 27.98 22.68
N ASN A 2 6.81 27.30 21.55
CA ASN A 2 7.89 27.58 20.59
C ASN A 2 7.45 28.76 19.72
N GLU A 3 8.14 29.90 19.88
CA GLU A 3 7.82 31.16 19.17
C GLU A 3 8.29 31.12 17.70
N ASN A 4 9.08 30.13 17.31
CA ASN A 4 9.63 29.99 15.96
C ASN A 4 8.85 29.05 15.05
N ILE A 5 7.59 28.75 15.39
CA ILE A 5 6.74 27.92 14.54
C ILE A 5 6.30 28.73 13.32
N THR A 6 6.55 28.15 12.14
CA THR A 6 6.20 28.73 10.85
C THR A 6 5.28 27.80 10.06
N TRP A 7 4.74 28.27 8.93
CA TRP A 7 4.07 27.42 7.96
C TRP A 7 5.07 26.58 7.18
N GLU A 8 4.64 25.38 6.79
CA GLU A 8 5.40 24.58 5.84
C GLU A 8 5.48 25.28 4.48
N VAL A 9 6.59 25.06 3.78
CA VAL A 9 6.85 25.63 2.46
C VAL A 9 6.96 24.51 1.42
N GLY A 10 6.15 24.60 0.36
CA GLY A 10 6.20 23.70 -0.79
C GLY A 10 6.79 24.40 -2.01
N GLU A 11 7.89 23.86 -2.54
CA GLU A 11 8.53 24.31 -3.78
C GLU A 11 8.26 23.26 -4.86
N LYS A 12 7.59 23.70 -5.96
CA LYS A 12 7.18 22.81 -7.06
C LYS A 12 7.85 23.20 -8.34
N ILE A 13 8.38 22.21 -9.04
CA ILE A 13 8.91 22.33 -10.40
C ILE A 13 8.18 21.30 -11.25
N ASN A 14 7.65 21.75 -12.38
CA ASN A 14 7.06 20.90 -13.39
C ASN A 14 7.59 21.28 -14.77
N PHE A 15 7.89 20.27 -15.58
CA PHE A 15 8.22 20.43 -17.00
C PHE A 15 7.32 19.48 -17.79
N GLY A 16 6.54 20.07 -18.70
CA GLY A 16 5.59 19.33 -19.55
C GLY A 16 5.86 19.55 -21.05
N VAL A 17 5.52 18.55 -21.83
CA VAL A 17 5.56 18.59 -23.29
C VAL A 17 4.28 18.01 -23.85
N ASP A 18 3.59 18.77 -24.67
CA ASP A 18 2.45 18.33 -25.46
C ASP A 18 2.85 18.19 -26.93
N LEU A 19 2.59 17.03 -27.52
CA LEU A 19 2.89 16.70 -28.89
C LEU A 19 1.64 16.24 -29.61
N GLN A 20 1.40 16.80 -30.77
CA GLN A 20 0.40 16.29 -31.72
C GLN A 20 1.12 15.74 -32.97
N LEU A 21 0.99 14.42 -33.16
CA LEU A 21 1.66 13.72 -34.24
C LEU A 21 0.65 13.16 -35.24
N PHE A 22 0.96 13.29 -36.51
CA PHE A 22 0.16 12.70 -37.62
C PHE A 22 -1.33 13.09 -37.60
N HIS A 23 -1.69 14.22 -36.99
CA HIS A 23 -3.07 14.70 -36.81
C HIS A 23 -4.00 13.65 -36.12
N SER A 24 -3.43 12.65 -35.47
CA SER A 24 -4.19 11.52 -34.92
C SER A 24 -3.72 11.09 -33.53
N LEU A 25 -2.53 11.44 -33.13
CA LEU A 25 -1.91 11.05 -31.88
C LEU A 25 -1.53 12.28 -31.07
N ASP A 26 -2.17 12.47 -29.94
CA ASP A 26 -1.85 13.47 -28.94
C ASP A 26 -1.11 12.78 -27.80
N LEU A 27 0.05 13.31 -27.42
CA LEU A 27 0.87 12.84 -26.31
C LEU A 27 1.14 14.00 -25.37
N THR A 28 0.88 13.79 -24.09
CA THR A 28 1.28 14.70 -23.01
C THR A 28 2.25 13.96 -22.09
N PHE A 29 3.36 14.56 -21.81
CA PHE A 29 4.36 14.07 -20.88
C PHE A 29 4.72 15.18 -19.91
N ASP A 30 4.61 14.88 -18.60
CA ASP A 30 5.00 15.77 -17.52
C ASP A 30 6.00 15.08 -16.60
N ILE A 31 7.00 15.80 -16.14
CA ILE A 31 7.89 15.41 -15.05
C ILE A 31 7.81 16.47 -13.97
N PHE A 32 7.65 16.03 -12.74
CA PHE A 32 7.45 16.93 -11.61
C PHE A 32 8.32 16.59 -10.41
N ARG A 33 8.60 17.60 -9.62
CA ARG A 33 9.22 17.47 -8.30
C ARG A 33 8.66 18.52 -7.36
N GLU A 34 8.27 18.09 -6.17
CA GLU A 34 7.87 18.95 -5.07
C GLU A 34 8.77 18.67 -3.87
N ASN A 35 9.42 19.71 -3.35
CA ASN A 35 10.15 19.65 -2.09
C ASN A 35 9.32 20.42 -1.06
N ARG A 36 8.98 19.76 0.04
CA ARG A 36 8.33 20.36 1.20
C ARG A 36 9.32 20.43 2.34
N ARG A 37 9.47 21.59 2.94
CA ARG A 37 10.32 21.85 4.11
C ARG A 37 9.53 22.54 5.20
N ASP A 38 10.17 22.65 6.36
CA ASP A 38 9.57 23.25 7.55
C ASP A 38 8.27 22.56 7.99
N ILE A 39 8.16 21.24 7.76
CA ILE A 39 7.01 20.45 8.17
C ILE A 39 6.99 20.34 9.69
N PHE A 40 5.83 20.67 10.27
CA PHE A 40 5.62 20.63 11.72
C PHE A 40 5.58 19.20 12.22
N GLN A 41 6.45 18.87 13.18
CA GLN A 41 6.52 17.54 13.78
C GLN A 41 6.93 17.59 15.26
N GLU A 42 6.69 16.48 15.96
CA GLU A 42 7.23 16.25 17.29
C GLU A 42 8.76 16.08 17.23
N LYS A 43 9.47 16.72 18.14
CA LYS A 43 10.92 16.61 18.28
C LYS A 43 11.28 15.26 18.89
N GLY A 44 11.84 14.36 18.07
CA GLY A 44 12.22 13.00 18.48
C GLY A 44 13.51 12.91 19.29
N THR A 45 14.37 13.93 19.19
CA THR A 45 15.67 13.98 19.89
C THR A 45 15.62 14.64 21.27
N THR A 46 14.42 14.89 21.84
CA THR A 46 14.29 15.49 23.17
C THR A 46 14.71 14.48 24.24
N PRO A 47 15.77 14.76 25.04
CA PRO A 47 16.22 13.85 26.06
C PRO A 47 15.18 13.62 27.16
N THR A 48 14.96 12.38 27.57
CA THR A 48 13.97 12.00 28.59
C THR A 48 14.24 12.60 29.97
N TYR A 49 15.52 12.89 30.30
CA TYR A 49 15.89 13.51 31.58
C TYR A 49 15.46 14.98 31.71
N MET A 50 15.01 15.62 30.64
CA MET A 50 14.49 16.99 30.68
C MET A 50 13.07 17.08 31.27
N GLY A 51 12.51 15.98 31.77
CA GLY A 51 11.17 15.94 32.36
C GLY A 51 10.04 16.10 31.33
N THR A 52 10.35 15.98 30.04
CA THR A 52 9.40 16.15 28.94
C THR A 52 8.62 14.87 28.61
N ALA A 53 8.69 13.84 29.44
CA ALA A 53 7.98 12.58 29.23
C ALA A 53 6.45 12.76 29.04
N THR A 54 5.90 13.86 29.58
CA THR A 54 4.48 14.21 29.45
C THR A 54 4.21 15.41 28.55
N THR A 55 5.24 16.16 28.16
CA THR A 55 5.11 17.39 27.36
C THR A 55 5.90 17.25 26.07
N LYS A 56 5.18 17.00 24.99
CA LYS A 56 5.77 16.89 23.65
C LYS A 56 6.23 18.25 23.15
N VAL A 57 7.44 18.31 22.63
CA VAL A 57 8.00 19.52 22.01
C VAL A 57 7.83 19.40 20.50
N TYR A 58 7.37 20.45 19.86
CA TYR A 58 7.11 20.48 18.40
C TYR A 58 7.91 21.60 17.74
N GLY A 59 8.21 21.41 16.46
CA GLY A 59 8.88 22.39 15.62
C GLY A 59 8.79 22.05 14.14
N ASN A 60 9.28 22.95 13.31
CA ASN A 60 9.34 22.78 11.85
C ASN A 60 10.64 22.01 11.49
N LEU A 61 10.65 20.71 11.72
CA LEU A 61 11.87 19.88 11.77
C LEU A 61 11.94 18.82 10.66
N ALA A 62 10.87 18.69 9.86
CA ALA A 62 10.83 17.67 8.80
C ALA A 62 10.82 18.29 7.41
N ALA A 63 11.28 17.50 6.46
CA ALA A 63 11.16 17.78 5.04
C ALA A 63 10.87 16.47 4.28
N MET A 64 10.18 16.62 3.16
CA MET A 64 9.88 15.51 2.26
C MET A 64 9.98 15.94 0.80
N ARG A 65 10.18 14.97 -0.06
CA ARG A 65 10.21 15.15 -1.50
C ARG A 65 9.18 14.24 -2.14
N ASN A 66 8.45 14.76 -3.10
CA ASN A 66 7.62 13.99 -4.01
C ASN A 66 8.06 14.26 -5.43
N GLN A 67 8.28 13.21 -6.22
CA GLN A 67 8.73 13.32 -7.60
C GLN A 67 8.14 12.21 -8.46
N GLY A 68 7.99 12.49 -9.75
CA GLY A 68 7.41 11.51 -10.64
C GLY A 68 7.27 12.02 -12.06
N PHE A 69 6.57 11.24 -12.85
CA PHE A 69 6.20 11.62 -14.21
C PHE A 69 4.80 11.11 -14.55
N GLU A 70 4.17 11.80 -15.48
CA GLU A 70 2.87 11.47 -16.03
C GLU A 70 2.94 11.36 -17.53
N LEU A 71 2.24 10.41 -18.11
CA LEU A 71 2.11 10.21 -19.54
C LEU A 71 0.63 10.04 -19.87
N ALA A 72 0.13 10.81 -20.81
CA ALA A 72 -1.17 10.62 -21.42
C ALA A 72 -1.03 10.47 -22.93
N ALA A 73 -1.76 9.52 -23.50
CA ALA A 73 -1.81 9.29 -24.93
C ALA A 73 -3.26 9.20 -25.40
N SER A 74 -3.58 9.90 -26.45
CA SER A 74 -4.88 9.82 -27.12
C SER A 74 -4.66 9.66 -28.62
N TYR A 75 -5.12 8.54 -29.15
CA TYR A 75 -5.07 8.27 -30.59
C TYR A 75 -6.48 8.22 -31.14
N ASN A 76 -6.75 8.98 -32.21
CA ASN A 76 -8.05 9.04 -32.86
C ASN A 76 -7.86 9.03 -34.37
N LYS A 77 -8.40 8.02 -35.06
CA LYS A 77 -8.26 7.92 -36.50
C LYS A 77 -9.49 7.35 -37.20
N GLN A 78 -9.96 8.08 -38.19
CA GLN A 78 -10.91 7.61 -39.17
C GLN A 78 -10.12 6.98 -40.32
N PHE A 79 -10.12 5.64 -40.41
CA PHE A 79 -9.39 4.95 -41.50
C PHE A 79 -10.14 5.01 -42.84
N ASN A 80 -11.46 4.90 -42.76
CA ASN A 80 -12.36 5.04 -43.89
C ASN A 80 -13.79 5.31 -43.41
N LYS A 81 -14.78 5.35 -44.32
CA LYS A 81 -16.17 5.62 -43.97
C LYS A 81 -16.78 4.65 -42.95
N ASN A 82 -16.19 3.47 -42.81
CA ASN A 82 -16.72 2.39 -41.95
C ASN A 82 -15.93 2.18 -40.66
N TRP A 83 -14.67 2.63 -40.59
CA TRP A 83 -13.79 2.32 -39.48
C TRP A 83 -13.28 3.59 -38.80
N PHE A 84 -13.63 3.73 -37.55
CA PHE A 84 -13.03 4.69 -36.63
C PHE A 84 -12.41 3.96 -35.44
N VAL A 85 -11.20 4.32 -35.05
CA VAL A 85 -10.49 3.76 -33.90
C VAL A 85 -10.02 4.90 -33.02
N SER A 86 -10.33 4.80 -31.76
CA SER A 86 -9.80 5.65 -30.70
C SER A 86 -9.09 4.78 -29.67
N PHE A 87 -8.01 5.27 -29.12
CA PHE A 87 -7.32 4.68 -27.98
C PHE A 87 -6.96 5.78 -26.98
N LYS A 88 -7.17 5.51 -25.70
CA LYS A 88 -6.72 6.39 -24.60
C LYS A 88 -5.87 5.59 -23.63
N GLY A 89 -4.77 6.20 -23.19
CA GLY A 89 -3.89 5.63 -22.18
C GLY A 89 -3.37 6.72 -21.26
N THR A 90 -3.27 6.41 -19.98
CA THR A 90 -2.66 7.26 -18.96
C THR A 90 -1.74 6.42 -18.09
N PHE A 91 -0.64 7.00 -17.66
CA PHE A 91 0.29 6.38 -16.74
C PHE A 91 0.88 7.46 -15.84
N THR A 92 0.81 7.25 -14.53
CA THR A 92 1.42 8.12 -13.51
C THR A 92 2.34 7.29 -12.65
N TYR A 93 3.55 7.75 -12.46
CA TYR A 93 4.47 7.29 -11.43
C TYR A 93 4.79 8.45 -10.50
N ALA A 94 4.51 8.28 -9.21
CA ALA A 94 4.83 9.25 -8.17
C ALA A 94 5.46 8.55 -6.97
N HIS A 95 6.60 9.04 -6.52
CA HIS A 95 7.32 8.53 -5.38
C HIS A 95 7.59 9.65 -4.39
N ASN A 96 7.21 9.44 -3.13
CA ASN A 96 7.53 10.35 -2.04
C ASN A 96 8.52 9.72 -1.07
N GLU A 97 9.37 10.55 -0.48
CA GLU A 97 10.30 10.14 0.55
C GLU A 97 10.49 11.26 1.60
N ILE A 98 10.71 10.86 2.81
CA ILE A 98 11.09 11.78 3.89
C ILE A 98 12.59 12.06 3.73
N THR A 99 12.95 13.34 3.52
CA THR A 99 14.34 13.75 3.31
C THR A 99 15.00 14.29 4.56
N GLN A 100 14.21 14.75 5.53
CA GLN A 100 14.65 15.20 6.84
C GLN A 100 13.59 14.83 7.88
N TYR A 101 14.04 14.35 9.02
CA TYR A 101 13.20 14.03 10.17
C TYR A 101 14.02 14.14 11.46
N ASP A 102 13.46 14.75 12.50
CA ASP A 102 14.13 14.82 13.81
C ASP A 102 13.86 13.53 14.57
N GLU A 103 14.76 12.57 14.45
CA GLU A 103 14.66 11.22 15.02
C GLU A 103 15.98 10.74 15.60
N SER A 104 15.89 9.77 16.50
CA SER A 104 17.03 9.01 17.01
C SER A 104 16.68 7.52 16.93
N PRO A 105 16.73 6.92 15.72
CA PRO A 105 16.38 5.52 15.56
C PRO A 105 17.41 4.64 16.28
N LYS A 106 16.94 3.61 16.98
CA LYS A 106 17.82 2.66 17.65
C LYS A 106 18.65 1.85 16.64
N TYR A 107 18.03 1.52 15.51
CA TYR A 107 18.66 0.78 14.43
C TYR A 107 18.51 1.50 13.09
N PRO A 108 19.47 1.34 12.16
CA PRO A 108 19.42 2.02 10.85
C PRO A 108 18.17 1.73 10.03
N TRP A 109 17.62 0.50 10.12
CA TRP A 109 16.42 0.11 9.37
C TRP A 109 15.14 0.76 9.91
N GLN A 110 15.16 1.34 11.10
CA GLN A 110 14.02 2.06 11.70
C GLN A 110 13.97 3.53 11.28
N SER A 111 15.03 4.05 10.66
CA SER A 111 15.02 5.43 10.19
C SER A 111 13.87 5.70 9.21
N LYS A 112 13.24 6.84 9.38
CA LYS A 112 12.21 7.35 8.45
C LYS A 112 12.82 8.05 7.26
N ILE A 113 14.08 8.50 7.37
CA ILE A 113 14.78 9.21 6.28
C ILE A 113 14.99 8.25 5.11
N GLY A 114 14.60 8.66 3.91
CA GLY A 114 14.61 7.84 2.70
C GLY A 114 13.39 6.92 2.54
N VAL A 115 12.44 6.97 3.47
CA VAL A 115 11.23 6.14 3.44
C VAL A 115 10.02 6.96 3.00
N SER A 116 9.10 6.34 2.25
CA SER A 116 7.82 6.97 1.93
C SER A 116 6.99 7.19 3.18
N ALA A 117 6.39 8.37 3.31
CA ALA A 117 5.53 8.74 4.45
C ALA A 117 4.31 7.81 4.63
N ASN A 118 3.93 7.07 3.58
CA ASN A 118 2.77 6.17 3.56
C ASN A 118 3.14 4.70 3.77
N LYS A 119 4.36 4.39 4.19
CA LYS A 119 4.76 3.03 4.54
C LYS A 119 4.39 2.70 5.99
N ASN A 120 3.95 1.46 6.20
CA ASN A 120 3.71 0.93 7.53
C ASN A 120 4.98 0.35 8.13
N ALA A 121 5.16 0.49 9.46
CA ALA A 121 6.10 -0.28 10.24
C ALA A 121 5.47 -1.65 10.55
N ILE A 122 6.17 -2.74 10.22
CA ILE A 122 5.65 -4.10 10.31
C ILE A 122 6.69 -5.06 10.91
N TYR A 123 6.23 -6.10 11.60
CA TYR A 123 7.07 -7.23 11.98
C TYR A 123 7.22 -8.22 10.81
N ILE A 124 8.36 -8.89 10.72
CA ILE A 124 8.54 -9.96 9.74
C ILE A 124 7.98 -11.25 10.33
N SER A 125 7.03 -11.87 9.63
CA SER A 125 6.46 -13.15 10.02
C SER A 125 7.24 -14.31 9.45
N ASP A 126 7.40 -15.37 10.26
CA ASP A 126 7.92 -16.70 9.87
C ASP A 126 6.81 -17.76 9.90
N GLY A 127 5.59 -17.38 9.51
CA GLY A 127 4.44 -18.25 9.49
C GLY A 127 3.72 -18.35 10.83
N LEU A 128 3.21 -19.54 11.15
CA LEU A 128 2.45 -19.82 12.37
C LEU A 128 3.17 -20.85 13.23
N PHE A 129 3.03 -20.74 14.53
CA PHE A 129 3.49 -21.79 15.45
C PHE A 129 2.77 -23.11 15.18
N ILE A 130 3.54 -24.19 15.08
CA ILE A 130 3.03 -25.53 14.78
C ILE A 130 2.49 -26.20 16.04
N ASP A 131 3.32 -26.25 17.08
CA ASP A 131 3.05 -26.96 18.32
C ASP A 131 3.78 -26.33 19.53
N ALA A 132 3.65 -26.96 20.68
CA ALA A 132 4.29 -26.51 21.92
C ALA A 132 5.83 -26.63 21.88
N ALA A 133 6.38 -27.56 21.10
CA ALA A 133 7.83 -27.70 20.96
C ALA A 133 8.40 -26.58 20.10
N ASP A 134 7.72 -26.19 19.02
CA ASP A 134 8.08 -25.03 18.20
C ASP A 134 8.08 -23.74 19.04
N ILE A 135 7.07 -23.56 19.90
CA ILE A 135 7.00 -22.41 20.82
C ILE A 135 8.15 -22.44 21.83
N ALA A 136 8.45 -23.60 22.41
CA ALA A 136 9.50 -23.74 23.42
C ALA A 136 10.92 -23.48 22.85
N ASN A 137 11.11 -23.75 21.55
CA ASN A 137 12.37 -23.54 20.86
C ASN A 137 12.48 -22.13 20.21
N HIS A 138 11.42 -21.35 20.27
CA HIS A 138 11.39 -19.98 19.74
C HIS A 138 11.68 -18.97 20.85
N GLN A 139 12.30 -17.85 20.51
CA GLN A 139 12.49 -16.73 21.43
C GLN A 139 11.14 -16.17 21.90
N GLN A 140 11.13 -15.59 23.10
CA GLN A 140 9.95 -14.88 23.59
C GLN A 140 9.60 -13.72 22.65
N GLN A 141 8.34 -13.58 22.26
CA GLN A 141 7.92 -12.51 21.37
C GLN A 141 6.84 -11.60 22.01
N LEU A 142 7.07 -10.28 21.90
CA LEU A 142 6.13 -9.21 22.21
C LEU A 142 5.51 -9.27 23.63
N GLY A 143 6.15 -9.97 24.56
CA GLY A 143 5.63 -10.18 25.91
C GLY A 143 4.26 -10.92 25.96
N ALA A 144 3.89 -11.61 24.86
CA ALA A 144 2.62 -12.29 24.72
C ALA A 144 2.74 -13.79 25.02
N ALA A 145 1.74 -14.35 25.68
CA ALA A 145 1.57 -15.80 25.73
C ALA A 145 1.02 -16.26 24.38
N VAL A 146 1.81 -17.08 23.67
CA VAL A 146 1.46 -17.63 22.36
C VAL A 146 1.08 -19.11 22.49
N ILE A 147 0.25 -19.59 21.60
CA ILE A 147 -0.13 -21.01 21.47
C ILE A 147 -0.09 -21.41 19.99
N PRO A 148 -0.13 -22.71 19.64
CA PRO A 148 -0.15 -23.17 18.26
C PRO A 148 -1.20 -22.47 17.42
N GLY A 149 -0.83 -22.09 16.19
CA GLY A 149 -1.66 -21.30 15.29
C GLY A 149 -1.58 -19.77 15.47
N ASP A 150 -0.81 -19.28 16.43
CA ASP A 150 -0.45 -17.86 16.51
C ASP A 150 0.67 -17.51 15.55
N ILE A 151 0.74 -16.23 15.12
CA ILE A 151 1.77 -15.75 14.19
C ILE A 151 3.13 -15.76 14.89
N LYS A 152 4.11 -16.33 14.23
CA LYS A 152 5.51 -16.37 14.63
C LYS A 152 6.27 -15.21 13.96
N TYR A 153 7.08 -14.48 14.72
CA TYR A 153 7.84 -13.33 14.25
C TYR A 153 9.33 -13.57 14.33
N ILE A 154 10.08 -12.98 13.39
CA ILE A 154 11.53 -13.05 13.34
C ILE A 154 12.12 -11.97 14.24
N ASN A 155 13.07 -12.35 15.07
CA ASN A 155 13.96 -11.44 15.78
C ASN A 155 15.07 -10.97 14.83
N ILE A 156 15.17 -9.66 14.61
CA ILE A 156 16.20 -9.03 13.76
C ILE A 156 17.12 -8.11 14.55
N SER A 157 16.71 -7.72 15.75
CA SER A 157 17.52 -6.88 16.63
C SER A 157 18.69 -7.66 17.24
N ARG A 158 19.63 -6.95 17.82
CA ARG A 158 20.80 -7.51 18.47
C ARG A 158 21.04 -6.76 19.78
N ASP A 159 21.64 -7.44 20.73
CA ASP A 159 22.08 -6.80 21.95
C ASP A 159 23.21 -5.77 21.70
N TRP A 160 23.65 -5.09 22.75
CA TRP A 160 24.73 -4.11 22.67
C TRP A 160 26.03 -4.69 22.12
N TYR A 161 26.27 -5.99 22.26
CA TYR A 161 27.48 -6.68 21.80
C TYR A 161 27.33 -7.26 20.40
N GLY A 162 26.16 -7.13 19.76
CA GLY A 162 25.87 -7.66 18.43
C GLY A 162 25.40 -9.12 18.40
N TYR A 163 25.12 -9.72 19.57
CA TYR A 163 24.55 -11.05 19.69
C TYR A 163 23.02 -11.02 19.58
N ASP A 164 22.45 -12.16 19.26
CA ASP A 164 21.01 -12.38 19.32
C ASP A 164 20.54 -12.16 20.77
N ASP A 165 19.57 -11.26 20.95
CA ASP A 165 19.04 -10.94 22.28
C ASP A 165 17.95 -11.92 22.73
N ASN A 166 17.60 -12.91 21.89
CA ASN A 166 16.58 -13.93 22.12
C ASN A 166 15.20 -13.36 22.47
N LEU A 167 14.90 -12.17 21.98
CA LEU A 167 13.65 -11.48 22.26
C LEU A 167 13.14 -10.79 20.99
N THR A 168 11.93 -11.11 20.57
CA THR A 168 11.23 -10.31 19.57
C THR A 168 10.42 -9.23 20.28
N ASP A 169 10.77 -7.98 20.08
CA ASP A 169 10.16 -6.87 20.79
C ASP A 169 9.88 -5.65 19.87
N THR A 170 9.84 -4.46 20.46
CA THR A 170 9.60 -3.22 19.72
C THR A 170 10.75 -2.79 18.81
N ASP A 171 11.87 -3.49 18.84
CA ASP A 171 13.05 -3.20 18.04
C ASP A 171 13.06 -3.97 16.70
N ASP A 172 12.21 -5.00 16.57
CA ASP A 172 12.21 -5.95 15.44
C ASP A 172 11.28 -5.59 14.28
N TRP A 173 10.81 -4.37 14.21
CA TRP A 173 10.01 -3.95 13.09
C TRP A 173 10.85 -3.38 11.95
N VAL A 174 10.33 -3.49 10.74
CA VAL A 174 10.89 -2.94 9.51
C VAL A 174 9.83 -2.16 8.74
N TRP A 175 10.24 -1.40 7.73
CA TRP A 175 9.28 -0.78 6.82
C TRP A 175 8.70 -1.78 5.82
N ALA A 176 7.39 -1.72 5.62
CA ALA A 176 6.68 -2.52 4.61
C ALA A 176 7.31 -2.35 3.22
N LYS A 177 7.15 -3.34 2.36
CA LYS A 177 7.76 -3.34 1.03
C LYS A 177 7.31 -2.15 0.19
N HIS A 178 6.01 -1.88 0.17
CA HIS A 178 5.41 -0.80 -0.60
C HIS A 178 4.56 0.11 0.31
N PRO A 179 4.34 1.37 -0.09
CA PRO A 179 3.41 2.24 0.63
C PRO A 179 1.95 1.77 0.46
N GLY A 180 1.09 2.21 1.37
CA GLY A 180 -0.36 1.97 1.26
C GLY A 180 -1.03 2.79 0.15
N VAL A 181 -0.37 3.84 -0.36
CA VAL A 181 -0.81 4.62 -1.52
C VAL A 181 -0.04 4.17 -2.75
N PRO A 182 -0.70 3.83 -3.87
CA PRO A 182 -0.01 3.37 -5.07
C PRO A 182 0.98 4.40 -5.62
N GLU A 183 2.20 3.96 -5.94
CA GLU A 183 3.17 4.79 -6.67
C GLU A 183 2.93 4.77 -8.18
N ILE A 184 2.26 3.74 -8.70
CA ILE A 184 1.92 3.61 -10.10
C ILE A 184 0.40 3.52 -10.23
N VAL A 185 -0.16 4.39 -11.09
CA VAL A 185 -1.56 4.37 -11.50
C VAL A 185 -1.59 4.41 -13.02
N TYR A 186 -2.37 3.53 -13.65
CA TYR A 186 -2.48 3.49 -15.09
C TYR A 186 -3.87 3.12 -15.54
N GLY A 187 -4.21 3.56 -16.76
CA GLY A 187 -5.46 3.19 -17.41
C GLY A 187 -5.31 3.24 -18.91
N PHE A 188 -5.95 2.32 -19.61
CA PHE A 188 -5.92 2.28 -21.07
C PHE A 188 -7.14 1.56 -21.62
N GLY A 189 -7.52 1.95 -22.83
CA GLY A 189 -8.58 1.26 -23.55
C GLY A 189 -8.84 1.80 -24.93
N PRO A 190 -9.15 0.92 -25.88
CA PRO A 190 -9.66 1.27 -27.21
C PRO A 190 -11.16 1.53 -27.22
N SER A 191 -11.57 2.30 -28.22
CA SER A 191 -12.95 2.41 -28.68
C SER A 191 -12.94 2.27 -30.19
N ILE A 192 -13.72 1.35 -30.71
CA ILE A 192 -13.74 1.01 -32.13
C ILE A 192 -15.16 1.12 -32.65
N LYS A 193 -15.32 1.82 -33.75
CA LYS A 193 -16.57 1.87 -34.49
C LYS A 193 -16.36 1.25 -35.87
N TRP A 194 -17.21 0.26 -36.17
CA TRP A 194 -17.28 -0.40 -37.47
C TRP A 194 -18.68 -0.37 -38.02
N LYS A 195 -18.87 0.45 -39.07
CA LYS A 195 -20.20 0.72 -39.61
C LYS A 195 -21.16 1.17 -38.49
N ASN A 196 -22.14 0.35 -38.20
CA ASN A 196 -23.19 0.58 -37.22
C ASN A 196 -22.86 -0.01 -35.83
N LEU A 197 -21.81 -0.82 -35.73
CA LEU A 197 -21.38 -1.41 -34.47
C LEU A 197 -20.30 -0.51 -33.84
N ASP A 198 -20.38 -0.34 -32.53
CA ASP A 198 -19.33 0.26 -31.73
C ASP A 198 -19.06 -0.60 -30.49
N PHE A 199 -17.80 -0.68 -30.10
CA PHE A 199 -17.42 -1.31 -28.86
C PHE A 199 -16.25 -0.57 -28.23
N SER A 200 -16.27 -0.53 -26.92
CA SER A 200 -15.21 0.08 -26.13
C SER A 200 -14.97 -0.71 -24.86
N PHE A 201 -13.75 -0.68 -24.39
CA PHE A 201 -13.41 -1.14 -23.05
C PHE A 201 -12.29 -0.29 -22.48
N PHE A 202 -12.24 -0.24 -21.14
CA PHE A 202 -11.24 0.51 -20.44
C PHE A 202 -10.73 -0.30 -19.25
N PHE A 203 -9.43 -0.47 -19.20
CA PHE A 203 -8.72 -1.05 -18.08
C PHE A 203 -8.17 0.04 -17.17
N GLN A 204 -8.19 -0.22 -15.88
CA GLN A 204 -7.56 0.59 -14.86
C GLN A 204 -6.75 -0.31 -13.92
N GLY A 205 -5.55 0.12 -13.56
CA GLY A 205 -4.72 -0.63 -12.65
C GLY A 205 -3.85 0.27 -11.76
N VAL A 206 -3.33 -0.35 -10.72
CA VAL A 206 -2.35 0.24 -9.83
C VAL A 206 -1.22 -0.76 -9.58
N ALA A 207 -0.05 -0.26 -9.21
CA ALA A 207 1.08 -1.08 -8.82
C ALA A 207 1.96 -0.36 -7.78
N LYS A 208 2.94 -1.05 -7.22
CA LYS A 208 3.79 -0.56 -6.15
C LYS A 208 2.97 0.00 -4.97
N THR A 209 2.06 -0.82 -4.48
CA THR A 209 1.26 -0.56 -3.28
C THR A 209 1.08 -1.85 -2.49
N SER A 210 0.89 -1.73 -1.20
CA SER A 210 0.50 -2.84 -0.34
C SER A 210 -0.66 -2.44 0.56
N PHE A 211 -1.42 -3.42 1.02
CA PHE A 211 -2.48 -3.23 1.99
C PHE A 211 -2.46 -4.34 3.04
N MET A 212 -3.09 -4.06 4.18
CA MET A 212 -3.15 -4.98 5.31
C MET A 212 -4.53 -5.63 5.39
N VAL A 213 -4.58 -6.97 5.33
CA VAL A 213 -5.83 -7.74 5.45
C VAL A 213 -6.25 -8.01 6.89
N LYS A 214 -5.51 -7.50 7.86
CA LYS A 214 -5.75 -7.72 9.30
C LYS A 214 -7.18 -7.37 9.75
N ASP A 215 -7.76 -6.33 9.19
CA ASP A 215 -9.06 -5.81 9.63
C ASP A 215 -10.26 -6.72 9.28
N PHE A 216 -10.04 -7.69 8.39
CA PHE A 216 -11.03 -8.73 8.09
C PHE A 216 -11.06 -9.87 9.12
N HIS A 217 -10.15 -9.84 10.08
CA HIS A 217 -9.97 -10.89 11.05
C HIS A 217 -10.46 -10.45 12.44
N PRO A 218 -11.49 -11.07 13.01
CA PRO A 218 -11.97 -10.77 14.35
C PRO A 218 -11.09 -11.48 15.39
N PHE A 219 -10.08 -10.79 15.89
CA PHE A 219 -9.37 -11.21 17.10
C PHE A 219 -10.05 -10.61 18.31
N GLY A 220 -11.00 -11.34 18.92
CA GLY A 220 -11.52 -11.07 20.24
C GLY A 220 -11.52 -9.61 20.64
N ASP A 221 -12.39 -8.83 20.05
CA ASP A 221 -12.72 -7.56 20.63
C ASP A 221 -13.84 -7.75 21.65
N SER A 222 -14.12 -6.75 22.45
CA SER A 222 -15.23 -6.74 23.40
C SER A 222 -16.61 -6.89 22.72
N MET A 223 -16.66 -6.87 21.41
CA MET A 223 -17.86 -6.91 20.59
C MET A 223 -17.97 -8.26 19.86
N LEU A 224 -18.22 -9.36 20.46
CA LEU A 224 -18.43 -10.70 19.87
C LEU A 224 -18.97 -10.61 18.42
N ARG A 225 -18.08 -10.41 17.44
CA ARG A 225 -18.42 -10.33 16.04
C ARG A 225 -18.44 -11.70 15.40
N ASN A 226 -19.30 -11.89 14.42
CA ASN A 226 -19.23 -13.05 13.57
C ASN A 226 -18.02 -12.93 12.62
N VAL A 227 -17.48 -14.09 12.27
CA VAL A 227 -16.40 -14.21 11.26
C VAL A 227 -17.01 -14.51 9.90
N LEU A 228 -16.38 -14.01 8.83
CA LEU A 228 -16.75 -14.39 7.48
C LEU A 228 -16.45 -15.88 7.24
N SER A 229 -17.30 -16.57 6.48
CA SER A 229 -17.17 -18.02 6.26
C SER A 229 -15.80 -18.39 5.69
N TRP A 230 -15.34 -17.68 4.67
CA TRP A 230 -14.04 -17.94 4.06
C TRP A 230 -12.86 -17.71 5.03
N VAL A 231 -12.93 -16.76 5.97
CA VAL A 231 -11.93 -16.63 7.05
C VAL A 231 -11.97 -17.83 7.96
N ALA A 232 -13.18 -18.32 8.28
CA ALA A 232 -13.34 -19.50 9.12
C ALA A 232 -12.82 -20.78 8.44
N ASP A 233 -12.97 -20.89 7.13
CA ASP A 233 -12.54 -22.07 6.36
C ASP A 233 -11.03 -22.09 6.12
N GLU A 234 -10.42 -20.94 5.91
CA GLU A 234 -8.99 -20.80 5.58
C GLU A 234 -8.07 -20.54 6.79
N ARG A 235 -8.62 -20.53 7.99
CA ARG A 235 -7.82 -20.33 9.20
C ARG A 235 -7.04 -21.57 9.61
N TRP A 236 -6.00 -21.35 10.38
CA TRP A 236 -5.42 -22.41 11.19
C TRP A 236 -6.43 -22.88 12.26
N SER A 237 -6.54 -24.19 12.47
CA SER A 237 -7.30 -24.78 13.57
C SER A 237 -6.65 -26.11 14.01
N PRO A 238 -6.98 -26.65 15.21
CA PRO A 238 -6.48 -27.97 15.63
C PRO A 238 -6.82 -29.10 14.66
N ASP A 239 -7.94 -28.97 13.92
CA ASP A 239 -8.36 -29.94 12.91
C ASP A 239 -7.74 -29.68 11.52
N ASN A 240 -7.19 -28.48 11.31
CA ASN A 240 -6.49 -28.08 10.07
C ASN A 240 -5.23 -27.28 10.45
N GLN A 241 -4.17 -28.00 10.79
CA GLN A 241 -2.89 -27.43 11.24
C GLN A 241 -2.01 -26.96 10.08
N ASN A 242 -2.60 -26.21 9.14
CA ASN A 242 -1.87 -25.63 8.04
C ASN A 242 -1.04 -24.41 8.52
N THR A 243 0.27 -24.54 8.54
CA THR A 243 1.20 -23.47 8.94
C THR A 243 1.26 -22.32 7.96
N ASN A 244 0.78 -22.52 6.74
CA ASN A 244 0.66 -21.52 5.68
C ASN A 244 -0.81 -21.08 5.50
N ALA A 245 -1.66 -21.27 6.52
CA ALA A 245 -3.04 -20.80 6.46
C ALA A 245 -3.09 -19.29 6.19
N THR A 246 -4.09 -18.85 5.45
CA THR A 246 -4.29 -17.42 5.15
C THR A 246 -4.58 -16.60 6.41
N TYR A 247 -5.22 -17.25 7.40
CA TYR A 247 -5.56 -16.66 8.70
C TYR A 247 -5.02 -17.50 9.86
N PRO A 248 -4.52 -16.86 10.94
CA PRO A 248 -4.12 -17.56 12.14
C PRO A 248 -5.35 -18.08 12.88
N ARG A 249 -5.14 -18.81 13.98
CA ARG A 249 -6.23 -19.27 14.83
C ARG A 249 -7.15 -18.13 15.27
N LEU A 250 -8.44 -18.41 15.38
CA LEU A 250 -9.42 -17.48 15.96
C LEU A 250 -9.29 -17.44 17.51
N SER A 251 -9.60 -16.29 18.08
CA SER A 251 -9.59 -16.09 19.52
C SER A 251 -10.79 -15.25 19.95
N ARG A 252 -11.40 -15.60 21.07
CA ARG A 252 -12.46 -14.78 21.73
C ARG A 252 -11.87 -13.64 22.55
N LYS A 253 -10.63 -13.75 22.97
CA LYS A 253 -9.92 -12.71 23.72
C LYS A 253 -9.02 -11.94 22.79
N THR A 254 -8.75 -10.68 23.12
CA THR A 254 -7.79 -9.87 22.39
C THR A 254 -6.46 -10.61 22.26
N ASN A 255 -6.01 -10.81 21.04
CA ASN A 255 -4.75 -11.43 20.74
C ASN A 255 -3.76 -10.37 20.30
N ASN A 256 -3.01 -9.82 21.26
CA ASN A 256 -2.05 -8.74 21.00
C ASN A 256 -0.93 -9.19 20.08
N ASN A 257 -0.58 -10.47 20.05
CA ASN A 257 0.42 -11.04 19.16
C ASN A 257 -0.08 -10.95 17.70
N ASN A 258 -1.22 -11.59 17.41
CA ASN A 258 -1.74 -11.69 16.05
C ASN A 258 -2.27 -10.35 15.51
N ASN A 259 -2.54 -9.38 16.39
CA ASN A 259 -2.98 -8.04 16.01
C ASN A 259 -1.86 -7.09 15.58
N LYS A 260 -0.59 -7.49 15.68
CA LYS A 260 0.51 -6.67 15.20
C LYS A 260 0.50 -6.56 13.68
N LEU A 261 0.81 -5.38 13.16
CA LEU A 261 1.09 -5.21 11.74
C LEU A 261 2.34 -6.03 11.38
N SER A 262 2.20 -6.88 10.39
CA SER A 262 3.29 -7.78 10.00
C SER A 262 3.21 -8.16 8.53
N SER A 263 4.27 -8.73 8.00
CA SER A 263 4.30 -9.29 6.66
C SER A 263 3.29 -10.41 6.46
N TYR A 264 2.81 -11.04 7.54
CA TYR A 264 1.72 -12.00 7.48
C TYR A 264 0.41 -11.38 6.97
N TRP A 265 0.16 -10.12 7.31
CA TRP A 265 -1.03 -9.37 6.91
C TRP A 265 -0.83 -8.52 5.65
N GLU A 266 0.43 -8.30 5.25
CA GLU A 266 0.74 -7.51 4.05
C GLU A 266 0.40 -8.29 2.79
N ARG A 267 -0.32 -7.66 1.88
CA ARG A 267 -0.60 -8.17 0.54
C ARG A 267 -0.13 -7.17 -0.51
N ASN A 268 0.31 -7.69 -1.64
CA ASN A 268 0.60 -6.86 -2.81
C ASN A 268 -0.72 -6.28 -3.34
N GLY A 269 -0.90 -4.97 -3.23
CA GLY A 269 -2.12 -4.27 -3.63
C GLY A 269 -2.23 -3.97 -5.14
N ALA A 270 -1.31 -4.49 -5.97
CA ALA A 270 -1.39 -4.31 -7.42
C ALA A 270 -2.63 -5.00 -7.98
N PHE A 271 -3.27 -4.36 -8.94
CA PHE A 271 -4.37 -4.98 -9.71
C PHE A 271 -4.49 -4.38 -11.10
N LEU A 272 -5.15 -5.13 -11.99
CA LEU A 272 -5.66 -4.68 -13.27
C LEU A 272 -7.16 -5.01 -13.33
N LYS A 273 -7.99 -4.01 -13.56
CA LYS A 273 -9.45 -4.15 -13.58
C LYS A 273 -10.02 -3.75 -14.94
N LEU A 274 -10.89 -4.58 -15.51
CA LEU A 274 -11.76 -4.17 -16.61
C LEU A 274 -12.85 -3.27 -16.04
N LYS A 275 -12.57 -1.97 -16.10
CA LYS A 275 -13.38 -0.93 -15.45
C LYS A 275 -14.71 -0.72 -16.13
N ASN A 276 -14.68 -0.64 -17.47
CA ASN A 276 -15.86 -0.46 -18.28
C ASN A 276 -15.74 -1.28 -19.56
N ALA A 277 -16.85 -1.81 -20.03
CA ALA A 277 -17.00 -2.36 -21.37
C ALA A 277 -18.39 -2.01 -21.90
N GLU A 278 -18.46 -1.69 -23.19
CA GLU A 278 -19.71 -1.36 -23.85
C GLU A 278 -19.69 -1.88 -25.29
N ILE A 279 -20.82 -2.43 -25.73
CA ILE A 279 -21.10 -2.75 -27.12
C ILE A 279 -22.42 -2.07 -27.54
N GLY A 280 -22.40 -1.37 -28.67
CA GLY A 280 -23.52 -0.63 -29.20
C GLY A 280 -23.79 -0.95 -30.66
N TYR A 281 -25.04 -0.84 -31.07
CA TYR A 281 -25.47 -0.92 -32.42
C TYR A 281 -26.38 0.26 -32.76
N THR A 282 -26.08 0.98 -33.84
CA THR A 282 -26.84 2.13 -34.30
C THR A 282 -27.67 1.74 -35.52
N TYR A 283 -28.99 1.88 -35.44
CA TYR A 283 -29.93 1.69 -36.56
C TYR A 283 -30.72 2.97 -36.78
N LYS A 284 -30.49 3.60 -37.93
CA LYS A 284 -31.08 4.91 -38.27
C LYS A 284 -30.77 5.93 -37.14
N ASN A 285 -31.79 6.43 -36.46
CA ASN A 285 -31.70 7.44 -35.40
C ASN A 285 -31.72 6.83 -33.99
N MET A 286 -31.70 5.49 -33.88
CA MET A 286 -31.69 4.78 -32.58
C MET A 286 -30.36 4.09 -32.38
N ARG A 287 -29.83 4.18 -31.13
CA ARG A 287 -28.69 3.39 -30.68
C ARG A 287 -29.13 2.48 -29.53
N LEU A 288 -28.93 1.18 -29.70
CA LEU A 288 -29.07 0.18 -28.64
C LEU A 288 -27.67 -0.19 -28.14
N TYR A 289 -27.52 -0.30 -26.84
CA TYR A 289 -26.24 -0.69 -26.27
C TYR A 289 -26.41 -1.51 -25.00
N ILE A 290 -25.38 -2.28 -24.67
CA ILE A 290 -25.19 -2.96 -23.40
C ILE A 290 -23.86 -2.49 -22.84
N SER A 291 -23.86 -2.07 -21.57
CA SER A 291 -22.64 -1.67 -20.88
C SER A 291 -22.53 -2.35 -19.53
N GLY A 292 -21.29 -2.52 -19.08
CA GLY A 292 -20.98 -3.06 -17.76
C GLY A 292 -19.80 -2.33 -17.13
N SER A 293 -19.80 -2.30 -15.81
CA SER A 293 -18.71 -1.70 -15.03
C SER A 293 -18.16 -2.69 -14.01
N ASN A 294 -16.83 -2.58 -13.73
CA ASN A 294 -16.10 -3.44 -12.79
C ASN A 294 -16.29 -4.95 -13.09
N LEU A 295 -16.18 -5.31 -14.36
CA LEU A 295 -16.55 -6.65 -14.86
C LEU A 295 -15.55 -7.72 -14.45
N MET A 296 -14.26 -7.40 -14.38
CA MET A 296 -13.20 -8.36 -14.04
C MET A 296 -12.10 -7.64 -13.27
N THR A 297 -11.49 -8.34 -12.31
CA THR A 297 -10.30 -7.87 -11.60
C THR A 297 -9.24 -8.98 -11.66
N PHE A 298 -8.02 -8.62 -11.98
CA PHE A 298 -6.84 -9.48 -11.91
C PHE A 298 -5.94 -8.92 -10.82
N ALA A 299 -5.71 -9.67 -9.77
CA ALA A 299 -4.92 -9.26 -8.62
C ALA A 299 -4.08 -10.43 -8.08
N PRO A 300 -2.86 -10.20 -7.57
CA PRO A 300 -2.02 -11.26 -7.02
C PRO A 300 -2.49 -11.75 -5.64
N PHE A 301 -3.56 -11.16 -5.10
CA PHE A 301 -4.13 -11.50 -3.79
C PHE A 301 -5.53 -12.17 -3.88
N ASP A 302 -6.01 -12.48 -5.08
CA ASP A 302 -7.24 -13.24 -5.35
C ASP A 302 -6.99 -14.74 -5.29
#